data_62971fe813fd00d4cecb35bd23966697
#
_entry.id   62971fe813fd00d4cecb35bd23966697
#
_cell.length_a   1.000
_cell.length_b   1.000
_cell.length_c   1.000
_cell.angle_alpha   90.00
_cell.angle_beta   90.00
_cell.angle_gamma   90.00
#
_symmetry.space_group_name_H-M   'P 1'
#
loop_
_entity.id
_entity.type
_entity.pdbx_description
1 polymer ?
#
loop_
_entity_poly.entity_id
_entity_poly.type
_entity_poly.pdbx_seq_one_letter_code
_entity_poly.pdbx_strand_id
1 'polypeptide(L)'
;MKILYIFNALANKAGTERILTDKITYLATSTKYEVSIVTYEQGDHPLAFPLPDNVKWVDIRTCFYKLYRYNIILRTLLYQVMRLTFKHRLTRLVKEFAPDIIICTTYAFSELDIIAGLPGKKILESHVAKNTVEKKFKASRLP
;
A
#
# COMPACT_ATOMS: atom_id res chain seq x y z
N MET A 1 -2.41 -20.71 -0.55
CA MET A 1 -2.73 -19.50 0.25
C MET A 1 -2.42 -18.29 -0.60
N LYS A 2 -3.36 -17.35 -0.69
CA LYS A 2 -3.23 -16.11 -1.47
C LYS A 2 -2.86 -14.95 -0.54
N ILE A 3 -1.77 -14.27 -0.86
CA ILE A 3 -1.24 -13.14 -0.09
C ILE A 3 -1.29 -11.89 -0.96
N LEU A 4 -1.90 -10.84 -0.43
CA LEU A 4 -1.94 -9.54 -1.07
C LEU A 4 -1.13 -8.53 -0.26
N TYR A 5 -0.09 -7.97 -0.86
CA TYR A 5 0.63 -6.82 -0.33
C TYR A 5 -0.02 -5.51 -0.79
N ILE A 6 -0.13 -4.55 0.12
CA ILE A 6 -0.55 -3.17 -0.19
C ILE A 6 0.58 -2.24 0.24
N PHE A 7 1.12 -1.50 -0.71
CA PHE A 7 2.24 -0.59 -0.50
C PHE A 7 2.06 0.72 -1.28
N ASN A 8 2.67 1.80 -0.83
CA ASN A 8 2.54 3.08 -1.53
C ASN A 8 3.15 3.06 -2.93
N ALA A 9 4.45 2.81 -3.04
CA ALA A 9 5.16 2.75 -4.32
C ALA A 9 6.45 1.94 -4.19
N LEU A 10 6.85 1.27 -5.25
CA LEU A 10 8.13 0.55 -5.39
C LEU A 10 9.11 1.32 -6.29
N ALA A 11 9.05 2.65 -6.25
CA ALA A 11 9.79 3.53 -7.15
C ALA A 11 11.18 3.92 -6.63
N ASN A 12 11.41 3.81 -5.32
CA ASN A 12 12.65 4.25 -4.70
C ASN A 12 13.62 3.08 -4.48
N LYS A 13 14.92 3.34 -4.69
CA LYS A 13 15.98 2.36 -4.35
C LYS A 13 16.34 2.45 -2.86
N ALA A 14 15.32 2.39 -1.98
CA ALA A 14 15.51 2.44 -0.53
C ALA A 14 15.40 1.06 0.11
N GLY A 15 15.79 0.98 1.39
CA GLY A 15 15.86 -0.29 2.11
C GLY A 15 14.51 -1.00 2.27
N THR A 16 13.44 -0.23 2.48
CA THR A 16 12.08 -0.79 2.66
C THR A 16 11.60 -1.47 1.39
N GLU A 17 11.75 -0.82 0.23
CA GLU A 17 11.36 -1.35 -1.07
C GLU A 17 12.16 -2.61 -1.42
N ARG A 18 13.45 -2.62 -1.10
CA ARG A 18 14.30 -3.80 -1.30
C ARG A 18 13.85 -4.96 -0.42
N ILE A 19 13.69 -4.74 0.89
CA ILE A 19 13.25 -5.78 1.83
C ILE A 19 11.89 -6.34 1.40
N LEU A 20 10.96 -5.47 1.00
CA LEU A 20 9.64 -5.89 0.53
C LEU A 20 9.73 -6.73 -0.75
N THR A 21 10.52 -6.28 -1.73
CA THR A 21 10.71 -7.02 -2.97
C THR A 21 11.37 -8.39 -2.73
N ASP A 22 12.38 -8.45 -1.86
CA ASP A 22 13.07 -9.70 -1.50
C ASP A 22 12.09 -10.68 -0.79
N LYS A 23 11.25 -10.19 0.12
CA LYS A 23 10.20 -11.01 0.78
C LYS A 23 9.17 -11.53 -0.21
N ILE A 24 8.66 -10.67 -1.09
CA ILE A 24 7.69 -11.04 -2.12
C ILE A 24 8.31 -12.10 -3.05
N THR A 25 9.55 -11.88 -3.48
CA THR A 25 10.29 -12.82 -4.33
C THR A 25 10.44 -14.17 -3.64
N TYR A 26 10.88 -14.18 -2.39
CA TYR A 26 11.03 -15.43 -1.63
C TYR A 26 9.69 -16.18 -1.50
N LEU A 27 8.62 -15.50 -1.11
CA LEU A 27 7.31 -16.12 -0.96
C LEU A 27 6.76 -16.68 -2.29
N ALA A 28 6.96 -15.95 -3.38
CA ALA A 28 6.46 -16.35 -4.69
C ALA A 28 7.27 -17.47 -5.33
N THR A 29 8.58 -17.59 -5.05
CA THR A 29 9.47 -18.56 -5.70
C THR A 29 9.77 -19.79 -4.83
N SER A 30 9.84 -19.61 -3.51
CA SER A 30 10.25 -20.67 -2.57
C SER A 30 9.08 -21.33 -1.84
N THR A 31 7.85 -20.85 -2.05
CA THR A 31 6.64 -21.42 -1.44
C THR A 31 5.56 -21.69 -2.47
N LYS A 32 4.48 -22.36 -2.06
CA LYS A 32 3.29 -22.59 -2.89
C LYS A 32 2.26 -21.44 -2.76
N TYR A 33 2.69 -20.25 -2.33
CA TYR A 33 1.79 -19.11 -2.16
C TYR A 33 1.63 -18.34 -3.46
N GLU A 34 0.40 -17.94 -3.73
CA GLU A 34 0.09 -16.99 -4.78
C GLU A 34 0.23 -15.58 -4.19
N VAL A 35 1.21 -14.83 -4.66
CA VAL A 35 1.53 -13.51 -4.13
C VAL A 35 1.16 -12.44 -5.13
N SER A 36 0.45 -11.43 -4.66
CA SER A 36 0.09 -10.24 -5.44
C SER A 36 0.48 -8.98 -4.68
N ILE A 37 0.77 -7.90 -5.39
CA ILE A 37 1.05 -6.60 -4.80
C ILE A 37 0.24 -5.51 -5.49
N VAL A 38 -0.34 -4.63 -4.68
CA VAL A 38 -1.04 -3.42 -5.11
C VAL A 38 -0.27 -2.21 -4.62
N THR A 39 0.08 -1.32 -5.54
CA THR A 39 0.59 0.02 -5.23
C THR A 39 -0.47 1.07 -5.53
N TYR A 40 -0.34 2.27 -4.96
CA TYR A 40 -1.32 3.34 -5.19
C TYR A 40 -0.69 4.71 -5.49
N GLU A 41 0.61 4.84 -5.32
CA GLU A 41 1.39 6.05 -5.58
C GLU A 41 2.51 5.86 -6.62
N GLN A 42 2.55 4.71 -7.31
CA GLN A 42 3.60 4.40 -8.28
C GLN A 42 3.56 5.34 -9.48
N GLY A 43 2.38 5.57 -10.05
CA GLY A 43 2.22 6.42 -11.22
C GLY A 43 3.02 5.93 -12.43
N ASP A 44 3.81 6.82 -13.01
CA ASP A 44 4.64 6.51 -14.19
C ASP A 44 6.10 6.14 -13.83
N HIS A 45 6.40 6.01 -12.54
CA HIS A 45 7.73 5.62 -12.08
C HIS A 45 7.98 4.13 -12.30
N PRO A 46 9.17 3.73 -12.81
CA PRO A 46 9.52 2.33 -12.95
C PRO A 46 9.69 1.66 -11.59
N LEU A 47 9.63 0.34 -11.56
CA LEU A 47 10.00 -0.44 -10.39
C LEU A 47 11.50 -0.28 -10.09
N ALA A 48 11.83 0.04 -8.85
CA ALA A 48 13.23 0.16 -8.40
C ALA A 48 13.96 -1.18 -8.38
N PHE A 49 13.22 -2.25 -8.09
CA PHE A 49 13.69 -3.64 -8.09
C PHE A 49 12.71 -4.50 -8.88
N PRO A 50 13.19 -5.46 -9.69
CA PRO A 50 12.34 -6.33 -10.49
C PRO A 50 11.52 -7.25 -9.57
N LEU A 51 10.26 -7.49 -9.95
CA LEU A 51 9.41 -8.52 -9.36
C LEU A 51 9.46 -9.79 -10.21
N PRO A 52 9.32 -10.99 -9.63
CA PRO A 52 9.19 -12.23 -10.38
C PRO A 52 7.94 -12.22 -11.29
N ASP A 53 8.00 -12.91 -12.44
CA ASP A 53 6.91 -12.97 -13.41
C ASP A 53 5.62 -13.59 -12.86
N ASN A 54 5.73 -14.44 -11.84
CA ASN A 54 4.60 -15.07 -11.18
C ASN A 54 3.94 -14.20 -10.09
N VAL A 55 4.44 -12.98 -9.86
CA VAL A 55 3.84 -11.99 -8.95
C VAL A 55 2.95 -11.04 -9.74
N LYS A 56 1.66 -11.02 -9.43
CA LYS A 56 0.72 -10.07 -10.02
C LYS A 56 0.89 -8.70 -9.35
N TRP A 57 1.33 -7.72 -10.11
CA TRP A 57 1.44 -6.33 -9.67
C TRP A 57 0.41 -5.45 -10.36
N VAL A 58 -0.29 -4.62 -9.56
CA VAL A 58 -1.26 -3.64 -10.06
C VAL A 58 -1.04 -2.30 -9.35
N ASP A 59 -0.94 -1.21 -10.11
CA ASP A 59 -0.95 0.14 -9.54
C ASP A 59 -2.34 0.80 -9.68
N ILE A 60 -2.90 1.25 -8.55
CA ILE A 60 -4.20 1.95 -8.50
C ILE A 60 -4.10 3.35 -9.10
N ARG A 61 -2.89 3.94 -9.14
CA ARG A 61 -2.62 5.29 -9.67
C ARG A 61 -3.42 6.39 -8.99
N THR A 62 -3.55 6.32 -7.66
CA THR A 62 -4.24 7.40 -6.91
C THR A 62 -3.39 8.65 -6.89
N CYS A 63 -2.08 8.52 -6.63
CA CYS A 63 -1.09 9.61 -6.69
C CYS A 63 -1.50 10.84 -5.86
N PHE A 64 -1.78 10.65 -4.56
CA PHE A 64 -2.15 11.72 -3.62
C PHE A 64 -1.15 12.88 -3.58
N TYR A 65 0.14 12.62 -3.86
CA TYR A 65 1.18 13.64 -3.91
C TYR A 65 0.89 14.74 -4.94
N LYS A 66 0.10 14.48 -5.99
CA LYS A 66 -0.29 15.49 -7.00
C LYS A 66 -1.18 16.58 -6.42
N LEU A 67 -1.79 16.36 -5.25
CA LEU A 67 -2.66 17.33 -4.60
C LEU A 67 -1.90 18.55 -4.03
N TYR A 68 -0.60 18.42 -3.77
CA TYR A 68 0.19 19.53 -3.20
C TYR A 68 0.30 20.76 -4.09
N ARG A 69 -0.04 20.66 -5.38
CA ARG A 69 -0.07 21.77 -6.32
C ARG A 69 -1.29 22.69 -6.20
N TYR A 70 -2.32 22.26 -5.48
CA TYR A 70 -3.58 22.98 -5.36
C TYR A 70 -3.67 23.77 -4.04
N ASN A 71 -4.49 24.83 -4.03
CA ASN A 71 -4.81 25.55 -2.80
C ASN A 71 -5.54 24.63 -1.80
N ILE A 72 -5.61 25.05 -0.54
CA ILE A 72 -6.09 24.20 0.55
C ILE A 72 -7.54 23.74 0.36
N ILE A 73 -8.41 24.59 -0.16
CA ILE A 73 -9.84 24.29 -0.34
C ILE A 73 -10.01 23.23 -1.43
N LEU A 74 -9.43 23.47 -2.59
CA LEU A 74 -9.49 22.54 -3.72
C LEU A 74 -8.77 21.22 -3.40
N ARG A 75 -7.65 21.30 -2.71
CA ARG A 75 -6.91 20.11 -2.24
C ARG A 75 -7.77 19.24 -1.34
N THR A 76 -8.50 19.82 -0.38
CA THR A 76 -9.36 19.07 0.53
C THR A 76 -10.49 18.37 -0.22
N LEU A 77 -11.14 19.08 -1.15
CA LEU A 77 -12.21 18.50 -1.96
C LEU A 77 -11.69 17.34 -2.85
N LEU A 78 -10.61 17.57 -3.58
CA LEU A 78 -9.99 16.56 -4.44
C LEU A 78 -9.48 15.36 -3.64
N TYR A 79 -8.96 15.59 -2.43
CA TYR A 79 -8.54 14.51 -1.54
C TYR A 79 -9.69 13.57 -1.20
N GLN A 80 -10.89 14.10 -0.87
CA GLN A 80 -12.06 13.25 -0.59
C GLN A 80 -12.47 12.41 -1.81
N VAL A 81 -12.48 13.02 -3.00
CA VAL A 81 -12.79 12.31 -4.25
C VAL A 81 -11.75 11.20 -4.52
N MET A 82 -10.47 11.52 -4.39
CA MET A 82 -9.39 10.54 -4.60
C MET A 82 -9.43 9.42 -3.57
N ARG A 83 -9.77 9.73 -2.32
CA ARG A 83 -9.93 8.74 -1.25
C ARG A 83 -11.08 7.77 -1.53
N LEU A 84 -12.22 8.27 -2.01
CA LEU A 84 -13.35 7.42 -2.42
C LEU A 84 -12.97 6.54 -3.63
N THR A 85 -12.27 7.10 -4.60
CA THR A 85 -11.78 6.35 -5.76
C THR A 85 -10.80 5.26 -5.35
N PHE A 86 -9.86 5.57 -4.46
CA PHE A 86 -8.92 4.61 -3.88
C PHE A 86 -9.67 3.47 -3.19
N LYS A 87 -10.60 3.80 -2.28
CA LYS A 87 -11.44 2.81 -1.59
C LYS A 87 -12.16 1.89 -2.56
N HIS A 88 -12.82 2.47 -3.58
CA HIS A 88 -13.58 1.70 -4.57
C HIS A 88 -12.68 0.76 -5.38
N ARG A 89 -11.56 1.28 -5.92
CA ARG A 89 -10.61 0.49 -6.73
C ARG A 89 -9.94 -0.61 -5.90
N LEU A 90 -9.49 -0.28 -4.69
CA LEU A 90 -8.86 -1.24 -3.79
C LEU A 90 -9.84 -2.35 -3.39
N THR A 91 -11.08 -2.01 -3.02
CA THR A 91 -12.11 -3.00 -2.68
C THR A 91 -12.42 -3.93 -3.86
N ARG A 92 -12.46 -3.39 -5.09
CA ARG A 92 -12.65 -4.19 -6.30
C ARG A 92 -11.51 -5.18 -6.51
N LEU A 93 -10.25 -4.73 -6.40
CA LEU A 93 -9.08 -5.58 -6.54
C LEU A 93 -9.01 -6.67 -5.47
N VAL A 94 -9.34 -6.34 -4.22
CA VAL A 94 -9.39 -7.32 -3.14
C VAL A 94 -10.46 -8.38 -3.39
N LYS A 95 -11.63 -8.01 -3.91
CA LYS A 95 -12.65 -8.97 -4.30
C LYS A 95 -12.20 -9.86 -5.46
N GLU A 96 -11.51 -9.30 -6.45
CA GLU A 96 -10.99 -10.04 -7.60
C GLU A 96 -9.90 -11.03 -7.19
N PHE A 97 -8.94 -10.62 -6.36
CA PHE A 97 -7.85 -11.49 -5.91
C PHE A 97 -8.30 -12.49 -4.85
N ALA A 98 -9.32 -12.15 -4.07
CA ALA A 98 -9.83 -12.94 -2.94
C ALA A 98 -8.69 -13.45 -2.05
N PRO A 99 -7.86 -12.56 -1.45
CA PRO A 99 -6.71 -12.96 -0.66
C PRO A 99 -7.12 -13.56 0.67
N ASP A 100 -6.37 -14.56 1.12
CA ASP A 100 -6.49 -15.11 2.47
C ASP A 100 -5.92 -14.15 3.52
N ILE A 101 -4.83 -13.46 3.13
CA ILE A 101 -4.12 -12.51 4.01
C ILE A 101 -3.78 -11.24 3.21
N ILE A 102 -4.06 -10.09 3.83
CA ILE A 102 -3.64 -8.76 3.34
C ILE A 102 -2.52 -8.27 4.24
N ILE A 103 -1.37 -7.95 3.64
CA ILE A 103 -0.21 -7.40 4.34
C ILE A 103 -0.05 -5.94 3.90
N CYS A 104 -0.09 -5.03 4.86
CA CYS A 104 0.00 -3.60 4.62
C CYS A 104 1.26 -3.04 5.28
N THR A 105 2.04 -2.27 4.54
CA THR A 105 3.25 -1.62 5.03
C THR A 105 3.15 -0.09 4.98
N THR A 106 1.94 0.44 4.78
CA THR A 106 1.71 1.89 4.73
C THR A 106 1.78 2.54 6.11
N TYR A 107 2.27 3.75 6.14
CA TYR A 107 2.31 4.59 7.36
C TYR A 107 1.30 5.73 7.33
N ALA A 108 0.55 5.85 6.26
CA ALA A 108 -0.47 6.89 6.12
C ALA A 108 -1.75 6.43 6.81
N PHE A 109 -2.10 7.08 7.91
CA PHE A 109 -3.29 6.73 8.70
C PHE A 109 -4.59 6.88 7.94
N SER A 110 -4.61 7.77 6.95
CA SER A 110 -5.78 8.01 6.10
C SER A 110 -6.14 6.82 5.21
N GLU A 111 -5.21 5.93 4.91
CA GLU A 111 -5.46 4.72 4.14
C GLU A 111 -5.71 3.50 5.02
N LEU A 112 -5.20 3.51 6.26
CA LEU A 112 -5.32 2.38 7.18
C LEU A 112 -6.77 2.06 7.56
N ASP A 113 -7.64 3.06 7.70
CA ASP A 113 -9.06 2.84 8.01
C ASP A 113 -9.78 2.15 6.84
N ILE A 114 -9.42 2.49 5.59
CA ILE A 114 -9.95 1.84 4.40
C ILE A 114 -9.49 0.38 4.36
N ILE A 115 -8.19 0.13 4.60
CA ILE A 115 -7.62 -1.21 4.60
C ILE A 115 -8.22 -2.06 5.74
N ALA A 116 -8.41 -1.47 6.92
CA ALA A 116 -9.05 -2.13 8.05
C ALA A 116 -10.48 -2.61 7.75
N GLY A 117 -11.21 -1.88 6.90
CA GLY A 117 -12.57 -2.24 6.46
C GLY A 117 -12.64 -3.32 5.37
N LEU A 118 -11.52 -3.76 4.80
CA LEU A 118 -11.50 -4.82 3.77
C LEU A 118 -11.79 -6.20 4.40
N PRO A 119 -12.31 -7.16 3.63
CA PRO A 119 -12.48 -8.54 4.09
C PRO A 119 -11.12 -9.26 4.25
N GLY A 120 -11.08 -10.31 5.06
CA GLY A 120 -9.91 -11.17 5.25
C GLY A 120 -9.03 -10.80 6.45
N LYS A 121 -8.00 -11.62 6.70
CA LYS A 121 -7.00 -11.39 7.74
C LYS A 121 -6.03 -10.29 7.29
N LYS A 122 -5.67 -9.40 8.22
CA LYS A 122 -4.78 -8.27 7.93
C LYS A 122 -3.57 -8.29 8.85
N ILE A 123 -2.42 -8.00 8.28
CA ILE A 123 -1.15 -7.83 8.98
C ILE A 123 -0.62 -6.45 8.63
N LEU A 124 -0.33 -5.65 9.66
CA LEU A 124 0.39 -4.39 9.50
C LEU A 124 1.86 -4.63 9.81
N GLU A 125 2.71 -4.47 8.81
CA GLU A 125 4.16 -4.52 8.96
C GLU A 125 4.72 -3.10 9.13
N SER A 126 5.58 -2.92 10.11
CA SER A 126 6.32 -1.67 10.31
C SER A 126 7.80 -1.90 10.06
N HIS A 127 8.35 -1.17 9.11
CA HIS A 127 9.80 -1.16 8.81
C HIS A 127 10.53 0.02 9.45
N VAL A 128 9.88 0.74 10.38
CA VAL A 128 10.48 1.85 11.14
C VAL A 128 10.64 1.48 12.61
N ALA A 129 11.57 2.13 13.28
CA ALA A 129 11.81 1.94 14.71
C ALA A 129 10.53 2.21 15.52
N LYS A 130 10.26 1.36 16.51
CA LYS A 130 9.10 1.43 17.41
C LYS A 130 8.83 2.84 17.94
N ASN A 131 9.86 3.56 18.35
CA ASN A 131 9.76 4.92 18.87
C ASN A 131 9.16 5.92 17.86
N THR A 132 9.39 5.72 16.56
CA THR A 132 8.85 6.57 15.50
C THR A 132 7.36 6.32 15.29
N VAL A 133 6.94 5.08 15.40
CA VAL A 133 5.53 4.68 15.31
C VAL A 133 4.76 5.24 16.50
N GLU A 134 5.26 5.08 17.73
CA GLU A 134 4.63 5.60 18.94
C GLU A 134 4.48 7.13 18.92
N LYS A 135 5.50 7.85 18.45
CA LYS A 135 5.43 9.32 18.29
C LYS A 135 4.32 9.74 17.31
N LYS A 136 4.19 9.04 16.18
CA LYS A 136 3.12 9.31 15.20
C LYS A 136 1.74 9.02 15.78
N PHE A 137 1.57 7.90 16.50
CA PHE A 137 0.31 7.57 17.17
C PHE A 137 -0.09 8.60 18.23
N LYS A 138 0.86 9.08 19.03
CA LYS A 138 0.61 10.14 20.01
C LYS A 138 0.23 11.46 19.32
N ALA A 139 0.92 11.85 18.26
CA ALA A 139 0.61 13.06 17.51
C ALA A 139 -0.76 13.04 16.83
N SER A 140 -1.25 11.87 16.38
CA SER A 140 -2.56 11.73 15.74
C SER A 140 -3.74 11.76 16.73
N ARG A 141 -3.48 11.66 18.04
CA ARG A 141 -4.49 11.72 19.12
C ARG A 141 -4.63 13.09 19.77
N LEU A 142 -3.86 14.08 19.35
CA LEU A 142 -4.03 15.44 19.79
C LEU A 142 -5.24 16.06 19.06
N PRO A 143 -6.17 16.70 19.80
CA PRO A 143 -7.38 17.28 19.24
C PRO A 143 -7.10 18.43 18.27
#